data_30d4af7d732997646722634fa66d6446
#
_entry.id   30d4af7d732997646722634fa66d6446
#
_cell.length_a   1.000
_cell.length_b   1.000
_cell.length_c   1.000
_cell.angle_alpha   90.00
_cell.angle_beta   90.00
_cell.angle_gamma   90.00
#
_symmetry.space_group_name_H-M   'P 1'
#
loop_
_entity.id
_entity.type
_entity.pdbx_description
1 polymer ?
#
loop_
_entity_poly.entity_id
_entity_poly.type
_entity_poly.pdbx_seq_one_letter_code
_entity_poly.pdbx_strand_id
1 'polypeptide(L)'
;ETLGPPIPQGMPPFHDHFAFPDIGHGDLTEEEYAQVNALSPKLKAMIQNHQIMYHLNDAFYADHDNIMVGFHIEDAVYGPLYYDYGHDGSRSAIGRNIENHIMEIARDTVLVLLKASPEAIAKRLKESPHPRGVLKEQDIEKVLARFDEEVAASTLRYRLTYDTTDMTPEETLAQFAKDIGPHLSESDRSRLLAHRALTG
;
A
#
# COMPACT_ATOMS: atom_id res chain seq x y z
N GLU A 1 22.23 -0.24 3.92
CA GLU A 1 22.47 0.83 2.92
C GLU A 1 21.11 1.32 2.44
N THR A 2 20.77 2.57 2.70
CA THR A 2 19.52 3.18 2.23
C THR A 2 19.61 3.45 0.74
N LEU A 3 18.56 3.11 0.00
CA LEU A 3 18.47 3.28 -1.46
C LEU A 3 18.35 4.75 -1.91
N GLY A 4 18.68 5.70 -1.07
CA GLY A 4 18.63 7.12 -1.39
C GLY A 4 18.70 7.98 -0.14
N PRO A 5 18.65 9.31 -0.27
CA PRO A 5 18.53 10.18 0.88
C PRO A 5 17.28 9.75 1.67
N PRO A 6 17.35 9.78 3.01
CA PRO A 6 16.18 9.47 3.82
C PRO A 6 15.00 10.33 3.35
N ILE A 7 13.82 9.72 3.32
CA ILE A 7 12.57 10.47 3.08
C ILE A 7 12.63 11.73 3.96
N PRO A 8 12.43 12.93 3.40
CA PRO A 8 12.56 14.17 4.17
C PRO A 8 11.79 14.05 5.48
N GLN A 9 12.44 14.41 6.59
CA GLN A 9 11.80 14.37 7.90
C GLN A 9 10.52 15.23 7.83
N GLY A 10 9.37 14.60 8.00
CA GLY A 10 8.07 15.25 7.94
C GLY A 10 7.11 14.74 6.88
N MET A 11 7.57 13.90 5.94
CA MET A 11 6.65 13.13 5.09
C MET A 11 6.70 11.67 5.53
N PRO A 12 5.74 11.19 6.34
CA PRO A 12 5.61 9.77 6.60
C PRO A 12 5.35 9.04 5.28
N PRO A 13 5.81 7.78 5.14
CA PRO A 13 5.33 6.93 4.06
C PRO A 13 3.81 6.96 4.09
N PHE A 14 3.20 7.22 2.94
CA PHE A 14 1.76 7.24 2.87
C PHE A 14 1.23 5.86 3.16
N HIS A 15 0.58 5.75 4.27
CA HIS A 15 -0.26 4.64 4.56
C HIS A 15 -1.65 4.98 4.03
N ASP A 16 -2.15 4.25 3.08
CA ASP A 16 -3.58 4.16 2.95
C ASP A 16 -4.06 3.18 4.01
N HIS A 17 -4.54 3.72 5.09
CA HIS A 17 -5.11 2.91 6.11
C HIS A 17 -6.58 2.68 5.81
N PHE A 18 -6.91 1.44 5.56
CA PHE A 18 -8.27 0.95 5.73
C PHE A 18 -8.77 0.95 7.19
N ALA A 19 -7.98 1.41 8.14
CA ALA A 19 -8.50 1.90 9.39
C ALA A 19 -9.20 3.23 9.10
N PHE A 20 -10.35 3.13 8.52
CA PHE A 20 -11.27 4.19 8.19
C PHE A 20 -11.58 5.07 9.40
N PRO A 21 -11.45 6.38 9.34
CA PRO A 21 -10.64 7.18 8.46
C PRO A 21 -9.41 7.71 9.19
N ASP A 22 -8.29 7.15 8.97
CA ASP A 22 -7.09 7.84 9.38
C ASP A 22 -6.72 8.82 8.26
N ILE A 23 -7.24 10.03 8.34
CA ILE A 23 -6.89 11.14 7.43
C ILE A 23 -5.51 11.71 7.82
N GLY A 24 -4.68 10.93 8.50
CA GLY A 24 -3.27 11.23 8.69
C GLY A 24 -2.91 12.40 9.62
N HIS A 25 -3.88 13.08 10.25
CA HIS A 25 -3.60 14.28 11.02
C HIS A 25 -4.29 14.39 12.39
N GLY A 26 -4.79 13.31 12.93
CA GLY A 26 -5.36 13.32 14.27
C GLY A 26 -5.85 11.96 14.68
N ASP A 27 -5.51 11.57 15.89
CA ASP A 27 -6.10 10.39 16.48
C ASP A 27 -7.58 10.64 16.71
N LEU A 28 -8.42 9.93 15.97
CA LEU A 28 -9.84 9.90 16.28
C LEU A 28 -10.07 9.30 17.66
N THR A 29 -10.95 9.90 18.42
CA THR A 29 -11.48 9.26 19.62
C THR A 29 -12.22 7.98 19.25
N GLU A 30 -12.38 7.06 20.19
CA GLU A 30 -13.13 5.81 19.96
C GLU A 30 -14.58 6.08 19.51
N GLU A 31 -15.19 7.17 20.00
CA GLU A 31 -16.53 7.57 19.59
C GLU A 31 -16.57 8.05 18.15
N GLU A 32 -15.64 8.90 17.72
CA GLU A 32 -15.52 9.36 16.33
C GLU A 32 -15.23 8.21 15.38
N TYR A 33 -14.33 7.30 15.79
CA TYR A 33 -14.04 6.09 15.02
C TYR A 33 -15.29 5.23 14.83
N ALA A 34 -16.08 5.05 15.89
CA ALA A 34 -17.34 4.31 15.82
C ALA A 34 -18.35 5.01 14.89
N GLN A 35 -18.46 6.35 14.94
CA GLN A 35 -19.34 7.12 14.05
C GLN A 35 -18.98 6.93 12.58
N VAL A 36 -17.70 6.97 12.25
CA VAL A 36 -17.24 6.79 10.88
C VAL A 36 -17.49 5.36 10.40
N ASN A 37 -17.21 4.37 11.22
CA ASN A 37 -17.52 2.98 10.88
C ASN A 37 -19.02 2.72 10.71
N ALA A 38 -19.87 3.51 11.34
CA ALA A 38 -21.33 3.47 11.19
C ALA A 38 -21.86 4.18 9.94
N LEU A 39 -21.01 4.87 9.18
CA LEU A 39 -21.41 5.50 7.91
C LEU A 39 -21.97 4.46 6.94
N SER A 40 -22.89 4.91 6.09
CA SER A 40 -23.42 4.04 5.02
C SER A 40 -22.29 3.64 4.05
N PRO A 41 -22.39 2.48 3.40
CA PRO A 41 -21.39 2.01 2.43
C PRO A 41 -21.03 3.05 1.37
N LYS A 42 -22.04 3.78 0.89
CA LYS A 42 -21.84 4.85 -0.11
C LYS A 42 -20.98 5.99 0.42
N LEU A 43 -21.17 6.41 1.67
CA LEU A 43 -20.36 7.48 2.27
C LEU A 43 -18.93 7.01 2.51
N LYS A 44 -18.73 5.77 2.97
CA LYS A 44 -17.41 5.16 3.10
C LYS A 44 -16.68 5.15 1.75
N ALA A 45 -17.32 4.66 0.70
CA ALA A 45 -16.77 4.65 -0.64
C ALA A 45 -16.42 6.06 -1.16
N MET A 46 -17.24 7.07 -0.84
CA MET A 46 -16.95 8.46 -1.21
C MET A 46 -15.71 9.02 -0.51
N ILE A 47 -15.58 8.78 0.79
CA ILE A 47 -14.39 9.21 1.56
C ILE A 47 -13.16 8.53 1.02
N GLN A 48 -13.21 7.22 0.81
CA GLN A 48 -12.10 6.46 0.26
C GLN A 48 -11.69 6.93 -1.15
N ASN A 49 -12.66 7.21 -2.01
CA ASN A 49 -12.38 7.81 -3.31
C ASN A 49 -11.68 9.16 -3.18
N HIS A 50 -12.10 10.00 -2.24
CA HIS A 50 -11.46 11.29 -2.01
C HIS A 50 -10.00 11.12 -1.56
N GLN A 51 -9.73 10.22 -0.63
CA GLN A 51 -8.37 9.90 -0.16
C GLN A 51 -7.49 9.41 -1.30
N ILE A 52 -7.98 8.46 -2.10
CA ILE A 52 -7.25 7.94 -3.26
C ILE A 52 -6.95 9.05 -4.26
N MET A 53 -7.94 9.85 -4.63
CA MET A 53 -7.77 10.95 -5.59
C MET A 53 -6.81 12.03 -5.07
N TYR A 54 -6.81 12.30 -3.77
CA TYR A 54 -5.85 13.21 -3.17
C TYR A 54 -4.41 12.75 -3.36
N HIS A 55 -4.15 11.45 -3.23
CA HIS A 55 -2.82 10.85 -3.39
C HIS A 55 -2.41 10.65 -4.86
N LEU A 56 -3.30 10.89 -5.81
CA LEU A 56 -2.99 10.86 -7.26
C LEU A 56 -2.61 12.24 -7.80
N ASN A 57 -2.35 13.21 -6.95
CA ASN A 57 -1.93 14.54 -7.39
C ASN A 57 -0.46 14.51 -7.84
N ASP A 58 -0.17 15.08 -9.01
CA ASP A 58 1.17 15.16 -9.60
C ASP A 58 2.22 15.75 -8.64
N ALA A 59 1.82 16.66 -7.75
CA ALA A 59 2.70 17.25 -6.74
C ALA A 59 3.29 16.22 -5.77
N PHE A 60 2.64 15.08 -5.56
CA PHE A 60 3.16 14.00 -4.73
C PHE A 60 4.35 13.28 -5.38
N TYR A 61 4.41 13.29 -6.71
CA TYR A 61 5.38 12.49 -7.48
C TYR A 61 6.51 13.34 -8.07
N ALA A 62 6.41 14.68 -7.98
CA ALA A 62 7.28 15.59 -8.73
C ALA A 62 8.75 15.56 -8.27
N ASP A 63 9.02 15.46 -6.96
CA ASP A 63 10.36 15.65 -6.42
C ASP A 63 10.82 14.61 -5.38
N HIS A 64 9.96 13.60 -5.04
CA HIS A 64 10.23 12.69 -3.93
C HIS A 64 9.86 11.25 -4.27
N ASP A 65 10.65 10.31 -3.72
CA ASP A 65 10.26 8.91 -3.70
C ASP A 65 9.08 8.73 -2.72
N ASN A 66 8.03 8.08 -3.20
CA ASN A 66 6.83 7.83 -2.38
C ASN A 66 6.67 6.33 -2.14
N ILE A 67 6.30 5.97 -0.93
CA ILE A 67 5.89 4.62 -0.57
C ILE A 67 4.43 4.68 -0.17
N MET A 68 3.58 3.99 -0.91
CA MET A 68 2.17 3.81 -0.57
C MET A 68 1.97 2.39 -0.08
N VAL A 69 1.31 2.23 1.06
CA VAL A 69 0.99 0.93 1.64
C VAL A 69 -0.52 0.73 1.53
N GLY A 70 -0.93 -0.36 0.87
CA GLY A 70 -2.32 -0.72 0.67
C GLY A 70 -2.96 -0.06 -0.54
N PHE A 71 -3.32 1.19 -0.43
CA PHE A 71 -3.87 2.04 -1.48
C PHE A 71 -5.04 1.39 -2.25
N HIS A 72 -5.08 1.51 -3.59
CA HIS A 72 -6.17 1.02 -4.44
C HIS A 72 -6.31 -0.51 -4.47
N ILE A 73 -5.23 -1.26 -4.26
CA ILE A 73 -5.28 -2.73 -4.20
C ILE A 73 -6.01 -3.17 -2.94
N GLU A 74 -5.64 -2.58 -1.81
CA GLU A 74 -6.28 -2.88 -0.52
C GLU A 74 -7.76 -2.48 -0.52
N ASP A 75 -8.08 -1.34 -1.11
CA ASP A 75 -9.45 -0.88 -1.31
C ASP A 75 -10.31 -1.89 -2.10
N ALA A 76 -9.76 -2.45 -3.18
CA ALA A 76 -10.44 -3.45 -3.98
C ALA A 76 -10.67 -4.77 -3.23
N VAL A 77 -9.83 -5.08 -2.23
CA VAL A 77 -9.95 -6.27 -1.39
C VAL A 77 -10.86 -6.02 -0.19
N TYR A 78 -10.57 -4.99 0.61
CA TYR A 78 -11.24 -4.77 1.89
C TYR A 78 -12.58 -4.03 1.78
N GLY A 79 -12.73 -3.17 0.77
CA GLY A 79 -14.01 -2.48 0.52
C GLY A 79 -15.20 -3.43 0.50
N PRO A 80 -15.19 -4.47 -0.36
CA PRO A 80 -16.24 -5.47 -0.38
C PRO A 80 -16.29 -6.38 0.84
N LEU A 81 -15.15 -6.69 1.45
CA LEU A 81 -15.10 -7.67 2.54
C LEU A 81 -15.54 -7.12 3.89
N TYR A 82 -15.20 -5.86 4.20
CA TYR A 82 -15.36 -5.30 5.53
C TYR A 82 -16.14 -4.00 5.60
N TYR A 83 -16.27 -3.29 4.48
CA TYR A 83 -16.91 -1.98 4.44
C TYR A 83 -18.21 -1.92 3.64
N ASP A 84 -18.63 -3.05 3.09
CA ASP A 84 -19.91 -3.24 2.39
C ASP A 84 -20.11 -2.34 1.17
N TYR A 85 -19.03 -2.03 0.43
CA TYR A 85 -19.11 -1.34 -0.86
C TYR A 85 -18.26 -2.04 -1.93
N GLY A 86 -18.64 -1.87 -3.20
CA GLY A 86 -17.86 -2.38 -4.34
C GLY A 86 -18.01 -3.87 -4.62
N HIS A 87 -19.09 -4.51 -4.13
CA HIS A 87 -19.37 -5.93 -4.35
C HIS A 87 -19.56 -6.33 -5.82
N ASP A 88 -19.88 -5.36 -6.67
CA ASP A 88 -20.10 -5.54 -8.10
C ASP A 88 -18.79 -5.56 -8.94
N GLY A 89 -17.64 -5.58 -8.28
CA GLY A 89 -16.33 -5.47 -8.91
C GLY A 89 -15.94 -4.04 -9.31
N SER A 90 -16.76 -3.04 -8.95
CA SER A 90 -16.49 -1.64 -9.29
C SER A 90 -15.17 -1.14 -8.70
N ARG A 91 -14.77 -1.63 -7.52
CA ARG A 91 -13.49 -1.22 -6.88
C ARG A 91 -12.28 -1.71 -7.65
N SER A 92 -12.31 -2.94 -8.17
CA SER A 92 -11.24 -3.46 -9.04
C SER A 92 -11.16 -2.64 -10.34
N ALA A 93 -12.28 -2.27 -10.95
CA ALA A 93 -12.31 -1.41 -12.14
C ALA A 93 -11.76 0.00 -11.85
N ILE A 94 -12.12 0.59 -10.71
CA ILE A 94 -11.56 1.86 -10.24
C ILE A 94 -10.06 1.72 -10.02
N GLY A 95 -9.60 0.64 -9.40
CA GLY A 95 -8.19 0.34 -9.23
C GLY A 95 -7.41 0.34 -10.56
N ARG A 96 -7.95 -0.26 -11.61
CA ARG A 96 -7.31 -0.23 -12.94
C ARG A 96 -7.25 1.18 -13.55
N ASN A 97 -8.28 2.00 -13.33
CA ASN A 97 -8.26 3.40 -13.76
C ASN A 97 -7.22 4.22 -12.99
N ILE A 98 -7.07 3.97 -11.69
CA ILE A 98 -6.01 4.58 -10.86
C ILE A 98 -4.63 4.20 -11.39
N GLU A 99 -4.40 2.91 -11.68
CA GLU A 99 -3.12 2.46 -12.23
C GLU A 99 -2.81 3.08 -13.60
N ASN A 100 -3.81 3.24 -14.46
CA ASN A 100 -3.63 3.94 -15.73
C ASN A 100 -3.16 5.39 -15.49
N HIS A 101 -3.75 6.08 -14.53
CA HIS A 101 -3.33 7.44 -14.17
C HIS A 101 -1.91 7.45 -13.56
N ILE A 102 -1.59 6.53 -12.66
CA ILE A 102 -0.23 6.36 -12.13
C ILE A 102 0.78 6.17 -13.26
N MET A 103 0.44 5.37 -14.29
CA MET A 103 1.33 5.16 -15.44
C MET A 103 1.53 6.41 -16.31
N GLU A 104 0.65 7.42 -16.19
CA GLU A 104 0.83 8.72 -16.85
C GLU A 104 1.79 9.62 -16.07
N ILE A 105 1.68 9.67 -14.74
CA ILE A 105 2.40 10.61 -13.87
C ILE A 105 3.66 10.02 -13.23
N ALA A 106 3.70 8.71 -12.97
CA ALA A 106 4.79 8.02 -12.28
C ALA A 106 5.05 6.63 -12.92
N ARG A 107 5.60 6.61 -14.13
CA ARG A 107 5.79 5.40 -14.96
C ARG A 107 6.74 4.37 -14.40
N ASP A 108 7.56 4.75 -13.46
CA ASP A 108 8.55 3.93 -12.74
C ASP A 108 8.00 3.33 -11.45
N THR A 109 6.71 3.53 -11.18
CA THR A 109 6.03 2.91 -10.03
C THR A 109 6.19 1.38 -10.06
N VAL A 110 6.61 0.82 -8.93
CA VAL A 110 6.74 -0.62 -8.72
C VAL A 110 5.70 -1.09 -7.72
N LEU A 111 4.86 -2.02 -8.12
CA LEU A 111 3.93 -2.70 -7.22
C LEU A 111 4.66 -3.83 -6.51
N VAL A 112 4.64 -3.81 -5.17
CA VAL A 112 5.27 -4.84 -4.36
C VAL A 112 4.19 -5.59 -3.58
N LEU A 113 4.09 -6.91 -3.80
CA LEU A 113 3.24 -7.79 -3.01
C LEU A 113 4.09 -8.55 -1.98
N LEU A 114 3.82 -8.31 -0.71
CA LEU A 114 4.36 -9.11 0.39
C LEU A 114 3.36 -10.21 0.74
N LYS A 115 3.77 -11.45 0.61
CA LYS A 115 2.96 -12.64 0.93
C LYS A 115 3.53 -13.36 2.15
N ALA A 116 2.68 -14.12 2.82
CA ALA A 116 3.10 -15.12 3.78
C ALA A 116 2.06 -16.25 3.83
N SER A 117 2.43 -17.41 4.37
CA SER A 117 1.48 -18.50 4.55
C SER A 117 0.34 -18.10 5.50
N PRO A 118 -0.85 -18.68 5.36
CA PRO A 118 -1.96 -18.43 6.28
C PRO A 118 -1.58 -18.62 7.76
N GLU A 119 -0.79 -19.65 8.05
CA GLU A 119 -0.32 -19.94 9.41
C GLU A 119 0.62 -18.86 9.94
N ALA A 120 1.53 -18.35 9.09
CA ALA A 120 2.44 -17.29 9.46
C ALA A 120 1.67 -15.99 9.74
N ILE A 121 0.66 -15.67 8.92
CA ILE A 121 -0.21 -14.50 9.14
C ILE A 121 -1.02 -14.66 10.42
N ALA A 122 -1.65 -15.81 10.63
CA ALA A 122 -2.42 -16.07 11.85
C ALA A 122 -1.55 -15.95 13.12
N LYS A 123 -0.31 -16.44 13.05
CA LYS A 123 0.67 -16.27 14.13
C LYS A 123 1.00 -14.79 14.37
N ARG A 124 1.33 -14.04 13.32
CA ARG A 124 1.68 -12.61 13.41
C ARG A 124 0.52 -11.77 13.97
N LEU A 125 -0.72 -12.05 13.57
CA LEU A 125 -1.91 -11.39 14.11
C LEU A 125 -2.07 -11.60 15.63
N LYS A 126 -1.69 -12.78 16.14
CA LYS A 126 -1.75 -13.08 17.59
C LYS A 126 -0.59 -12.43 18.36
N GLU A 127 0.61 -12.43 17.77
CA GLU A 127 1.81 -11.88 18.41
C GLU A 127 1.85 -10.36 18.42
N SER A 128 1.31 -9.73 17.39
CA SER A 128 1.30 -8.27 17.23
C SER A 128 -0.06 -7.80 16.68
N PRO A 129 -1.12 -7.83 17.49
CA PRO A 129 -2.44 -7.42 17.06
C PRO A 129 -2.46 -5.91 16.77
N HIS A 130 -2.95 -5.55 15.56
CA HIS A 130 -3.20 -4.15 15.26
C HIS A 130 -4.49 -3.68 15.94
N PRO A 131 -4.48 -2.60 16.74
CA PRO A 131 -5.65 -2.16 17.51
C PRO A 131 -6.92 -1.96 16.68
N ARG A 132 -6.77 -1.54 15.45
CA ARG A 132 -7.85 -1.28 14.50
C ARG A 132 -7.79 -2.18 13.25
N GLY A 133 -7.08 -3.32 13.35
CA GLY A 133 -6.94 -4.26 12.25
C GLY A 133 -8.28 -4.88 11.85
N VAL A 134 -8.58 -4.88 10.56
CA VAL A 134 -9.85 -5.39 10.02
C VAL A 134 -9.77 -6.88 9.68
N LEU A 135 -8.56 -7.39 9.39
CA LEU A 135 -8.36 -8.79 9.01
C LEU A 135 -8.72 -9.74 10.16
N LYS A 136 -9.64 -10.66 9.89
CA LYS A 136 -10.02 -11.73 10.82
C LYS A 136 -9.32 -13.04 10.47
N GLU A 137 -8.95 -13.83 11.47
CA GLU A 137 -8.23 -15.09 11.27
C GLU A 137 -8.92 -16.03 10.28
N GLN A 138 -10.25 -16.13 10.34
CA GLN A 138 -11.06 -16.95 9.44
C GLN A 138 -11.09 -16.48 7.98
N ASP A 139 -10.72 -15.23 7.72
CA ASP A 139 -10.76 -14.63 6.39
C ASP A 139 -9.39 -14.63 5.69
N ILE A 140 -8.32 -15.07 6.38
CA ILE A 140 -6.93 -14.97 5.89
C ILE A 140 -6.79 -15.56 4.49
N GLU A 141 -7.21 -16.80 4.27
CA GLU A 141 -7.07 -17.46 2.97
C GLU A 141 -7.83 -16.70 1.87
N LYS A 142 -9.04 -16.25 2.17
CA LYS A 142 -9.87 -15.47 1.25
C LYS A 142 -9.22 -14.13 0.90
N VAL A 143 -8.66 -13.45 1.90
CA VAL A 143 -7.98 -12.16 1.71
C VAL A 143 -6.72 -12.35 0.86
N LEU A 144 -5.90 -13.37 1.15
CA LEU A 144 -4.70 -13.70 0.37
C LEU A 144 -5.05 -13.97 -1.10
N ALA A 145 -6.07 -14.79 -1.35
CA ALA A 145 -6.52 -15.07 -2.72
C ALA A 145 -6.97 -13.80 -3.45
N ARG A 146 -7.68 -12.90 -2.77
CA ARG A 146 -8.11 -11.63 -3.34
C ARG A 146 -6.95 -10.70 -3.67
N PHE A 147 -5.92 -10.62 -2.81
CA PHE A 147 -4.70 -9.87 -3.13
C PHE A 147 -3.98 -10.45 -4.35
N ASP A 148 -3.86 -11.77 -4.44
CA ASP A 148 -3.25 -12.42 -5.60
C ASP A 148 -4.02 -12.10 -6.89
N GLU A 149 -5.35 -12.13 -6.87
CA GLU A 149 -6.20 -11.77 -8.02
C GLU A 149 -6.01 -10.31 -8.42
N GLU A 150 -6.05 -9.37 -7.48
CA GLU A 150 -5.92 -7.94 -7.77
C GLU A 150 -4.52 -7.59 -8.30
N VAL A 151 -3.47 -8.16 -7.71
CA VAL A 151 -2.10 -7.94 -8.19
C VAL A 151 -1.87 -8.61 -9.55
N ALA A 152 -2.43 -9.79 -9.79
CA ALA A 152 -2.35 -10.44 -11.11
C ALA A 152 -3.07 -9.63 -12.19
N ALA A 153 -4.18 -8.97 -11.86
CA ALA A 153 -4.95 -8.11 -12.76
C ALA A 153 -4.37 -6.69 -12.90
N SER A 154 -3.37 -6.32 -12.11
CA SER A 154 -2.74 -5.00 -12.15
C SER A 154 -2.15 -4.69 -13.52
N THR A 155 -2.33 -3.45 -13.97
CA THR A 155 -1.75 -2.91 -15.22
C THR A 155 -0.42 -2.20 -15.00
N LEU A 156 0.05 -2.07 -13.75
CA LEU A 156 1.35 -1.49 -13.45
C LEU A 156 2.48 -2.29 -14.09
N ARG A 157 3.42 -1.57 -14.67
CA ARG A 157 4.48 -2.16 -15.50
C ARG A 157 5.44 -3.05 -14.72
N TYR A 158 5.77 -2.63 -13.51
CA TYR A 158 6.75 -3.32 -12.67
C TYR A 158 6.06 -3.91 -11.45
N ARG A 159 6.32 -5.20 -11.22
CA ARG A 159 5.73 -5.93 -10.10
C ARG A 159 6.77 -6.84 -9.48
N LEU A 160 6.87 -6.79 -8.16
CA LEU A 160 7.72 -7.66 -7.36
C LEU A 160 6.83 -8.40 -6.35
N THR A 161 7.16 -9.66 -6.07
CA THR A 161 6.44 -10.45 -5.07
C THR A 161 7.45 -11.14 -4.16
N TYR A 162 7.24 -11.03 -2.85
CA TYR A 162 8.07 -11.67 -1.85
C TYR A 162 7.22 -12.56 -0.95
N ASP A 163 7.61 -13.82 -0.83
CA ASP A 163 7.10 -14.70 0.20
C ASP A 163 7.93 -14.48 1.48
N THR A 164 7.31 -13.85 2.46
CA THR A 164 7.93 -13.49 3.73
C THR A 164 7.63 -14.49 4.84
N THR A 165 7.13 -15.68 4.51
CA THR A 165 6.74 -16.72 5.49
C THR A 165 7.85 -16.95 6.50
N ASP A 166 9.06 -17.20 5.99
CA ASP A 166 10.25 -17.52 6.80
C ASP A 166 11.32 -16.41 6.77
N MET A 167 10.98 -15.23 6.23
CA MET A 167 11.92 -14.11 6.13
C MET A 167 11.72 -13.11 7.28
N THR A 168 12.84 -12.56 7.74
CA THR A 168 12.83 -11.38 8.60
C THR A 168 12.57 -10.10 7.78
N PRO A 169 12.18 -8.99 8.42
CA PRO A 169 12.09 -7.70 7.75
C PRO A 169 13.41 -7.27 7.07
N GLU A 170 14.56 -7.55 7.72
CA GLU A 170 15.88 -7.22 7.20
C GLU A 170 16.22 -8.03 5.95
N GLU A 171 15.91 -9.33 5.94
CA GLU A 171 16.11 -10.20 4.77
C GLU A 171 15.21 -9.76 3.62
N THR A 172 13.96 -9.43 3.91
CA THR A 172 13.01 -8.91 2.91
C THR A 172 13.51 -7.60 2.31
N LEU A 173 13.98 -6.68 3.15
CA LEU A 173 14.56 -5.41 2.70
C LEU A 173 15.81 -5.61 1.85
N ALA A 174 16.71 -6.53 2.25
CA ALA A 174 17.92 -6.84 1.49
C ALA A 174 17.59 -7.41 0.11
N GLN A 175 16.58 -8.29 0.03
CA GLN A 175 16.12 -8.84 -1.24
C GLN A 175 15.49 -7.74 -2.12
N PHE A 176 14.61 -6.91 -1.54
CA PHE A 176 14.03 -5.77 -2.26
C PHE A 176 15.10 -4.82 -2.80
N ALA A 177 16.09 -4.45 -1.98
CA ALA A 177 17.18 -3.55 -2.39
C ALA A 177 17.98 -4.10 -3.59
N LYS A 178 18.11 -5.42 -3.69
CA LYS A 178 18.75 -6.07 -4.82
C LYS A 178 17.86 -6.04 -6.07
N ASP A 179 16.57 -6.34 -5.91
CA ASP A 179 15.65 -6.56 -7.01
C ASP A 179 15.13 -5.25 -7.62
N ILE A 180 15.08 -4.16 -6.83
CA ILE A 180 14.63 -2.85 -7.31
C ILE A 180 15.61 -2.20 -8.29
N GLY A 181 16.89 -2.58 -8.25
CA GLY A 181 17.95 -1.98 -9.06
C GLY A 181 17.65 -1.82 -10.55
N PRO A 182 17.13 -2.85 -11.25
CA PRO A 182 16.73 -2.75 -12.66
C PRO A 182 15.60 -1.76 -12.94
N HIS A 183 14.77 -1.46 -11.94
CA HIS A 183 13.57 -0.62 -12.04
C HIS A 183 13.81 0.85 -11.68
N LEU A 184 15.00 1.17 -11.15
CA LEU A 184 15.38 2.54 -10.84
C LEU A 184 15.47 3.39 -12.11
N SER A 185 14.90 4.59 -12.06
CA SER A 185 15.08 5.60 -13.10
C SER A 185 16.53 6.07 -13.21
N GLU A 186 16.87 6.79 -14.26
CA GLU A 186 18.21 7.41 -14.38
C GLU A 186 18.45 8.46 -13.28
N SER A 187 17.41 9.17 -12.88
CA SER A 187 17.44 10.13 -11.77
C SER A 187 17.78 9.42 -10.45
N ASP A 188 17.13 8.29 -10.16
CA ASP A 188 17.37 7.51 -8.94
C ASP A 188 18.80 6.97 -8.89
N ARG A 189 19.26 6.43 -10.00
CA ARG A 189 20.66 5.94 -10.12
C ARG A 189 21.67 7.07 -9.90
N SER A 190 21.40 8.26 -10.44
CA SER A 190 22.25 9.43 -10.24
C SER A 190 22.26 9.89 -8.78
N ARG A 191 21.09 9.91 -8.12
CA ARG A 191 20.97 10.22 -6.69
C ARG A 191 21.71 9.20 -5.82
N LEU A 192 21.60 7.91 -6.13
CA LEU A 192 22.34 6.85 -5.43
C LEU A 192 23.84 6.99 -5.58
N LEU A 193 24.33 7.30 -6.78
CA LEU A 193 25.75 7.52 -7.02
C LEU A 193 26.26 8.73 -6.26
N ALA A 194 25.51 9.84 -6.28
CA ALA A 194 25.86 11.04 -5.52
C ALA A 194 25.89 10.76 -4.01
N HIS A 195 24.89 10.04 -3.49
CA HIS A 195 24.85 9.67 -2.08
C HIS A 195 26.06 8.82 -1.67
N ARG A 196 26.40 7.79 -2.45
CA ARG A 196 27.58 6.95 -2.19
C ARG A 196 28.88 7.74 -2.21
N ALA A 197 29.02 8.70 -3.13
CA ALA A 197 30.20 9.55 -3.20
C ALA A 197 30.35 10.51 -2.00
N LEU A 198 29.24 10.85 -1.34
CA LEU A 198 29.22 11.75 -0.19
C LEU A 198 29.35 11.02 1.17
N THR A 199 29.00 9.72 1.21
CA THR A 199 28.94 8.95 2.46
C THR A 199 30.01 7.86 2.56
N GLY A 200 30.68 7.53 1.48
CA GLY A 200 31.81 6.58 1.40
C GLY A 200 33.11 7.26 1.56
#